data_278b806da4de6c9671ae1775e6232ddc
#
_entry.id   278b806da4de6c9671ae1775e6232ddc
#
_cell.length_a   1.000
_cell.length_b   1.000
_cell.length_c   1.000
_cell.angle_alpha   90.00
_cell.angle_beta   90.00
_cell.angle_gamma   90.00
#
_symmetry.space_group_name_H-M   'P 1'
#
loop_
_entity.id
_entity.type
_entity.pdbx_description
1 polymer ?
#
loop_
_entity_poly.entity_id
_entity_poly.type
_entity_poly.pdbx_seq_one_letter_code
_entity_poly.pdbx_strand_id
1 'polypeptide(L)'
;MIVLYTETLHNVLLACGAVFAVCLLVLADAHAALMVLLTVAAVDVCLLGSLHWCGDCLNTVTAVNLLIAVGLSVDYSAHVCHTFLRARGSRDARARTALRRMGSAVCHGGASSFAAVLVGLGATHYVFQVFTR
;
A
#
# COMPACT_ATOMS: atom_id res chain seq x y z
N MET A 1 -18.03 -17.94 4.38
CA MET A 1 -17.67 -16.92 3.37
C MET A 1 -18.09 -15.52 3.81
N ILE A 2 -19.33 -15.26 4.19
CA ILE A 2 -19.82 -13.93 4.65
C ILE A 2 -19.03 -13.37 5.83
N VAL A 3 -18.69 -14.19 6.81
CA VAL A 3 -17.92 -13.78 8.01
C VAL A 3 -16.52 -13.27 7.63
N LEU A 4 -15.81 -13.94 6.72
CA LEU A 4 -14.49 -13.52 6.25
C LEU A 4 -14.53 -12.15 5.55
N TYR A 5 -15.56 -11.90 4.74
CA TYR A 5 -15.74 -10.60 4.10
C TYR A 5 -15.97 -9.48 5.13
N THR A 6 -16.82 -9.75 6.12
CA THR A 6 -17.14 -8.76 7.16
C THR A 6 -15.92 -8.45 8.03
N GLU A 7 -15.18 -9.48 8.44
CA GLU A 7 -13.93 -9.32 9.21
C GLU A 7 -12.85 -8.59 8.40
N THR A 8 -12.66 -8.94 7.13
CA THR A 8 -11.68 -8.27 6.28
C THR A 8 -12.04 -6.79 6.08
N LEU A 9 -13.31 -6.50 5.81
CA LEU A 9 -13.77 -5.12 5.63
C LEU A 9 -13.61 -4.31 6.93
N HIS A 10 -13.92 -4.89 8.08
CA HIS A 10 -13.75 -4.25 9.38
C HIS A 10 -12.28 -3.95 9.66
N ASN A 11 -11.38 -4.89 9.39
CA ASN A 11 -9.95 -4.73 9.57
C ASN A 11 -9.35 -3.67 8.61
N VAL A 12 -9.81 -3.62 7.37
CA VAL A 12 -9.40 -2.58 6.40
C VAL A 12 -9.87 -1.21 6.86
N LEU A 13 -11.11 -1.07 7.32
CA LEU A 13 -11.63 0.18 7.85
C LEU A 13 -10.88 0.65 9.09
N LEU A 14 -10.57 -0.25 10.01
CA LEU A 14 -9.74 0.03 11.19
C LEU A 14 -8.33 0.48 10.79
N ALA A 15 -7.70 -0.22 9.83
CA ALA A 15 -6.40 0.14 9.31
C ALA A 15 -6.42 1.54 8.66
N CYS A 16 -7.41 1.84 7.82
CA CYS A 16 -7.58 3.17 7.22
C CYS A 16 -7.78 4.26 8.28
N GLY A 17 -8.55 4.00 9.32
CA GLY A 17 -8.75 4.92 10.44
C GLY A 17 -7.47 5.18 11.24
N ALA A 18 -6.71 4.14 11.55
CA ALA A 18 -5.43 4.25 12.23
C ALA A 18 -4.42 5.03 11.38
N VAL A 19 -4.35 4.73 10.09
CA VAL A 19 -3.52 5.43 9.11
C VAL A 19 -3.86 6.92 9.05
N PHE A 20 -5.14 7.25 8.95
CA PHE A 20 -5.58 8.65 8.93
C PHE A 20 -5.16 9.40 10.20
N ALA A 21 -5.32 8.78 11.37
CA ALA A 21 -4.88 9.35 12.64
C ALA A 21 -3.37 9.60 12.68
N VAL A 22 -2.57 8.62 12.24
CA VAL A 22 -1.10 8.75 12.17
C VAL A 22 -0.71 9.82 11.15
N CYS A 23 -1.33 9.86 9.97
CA CYS A 23 -1.08 10.88 8.96
C CYS A 23 -1.41 12.29 9.48
N LEU A 24 -2.50 12.47 10.22
CA LEU A 24 -2.84 13.74 10.87
C LEU A 24 -1.76 14.21 11.84
N LEU A 25 -1.24 13.28 12.65
CA LEU A 25 -0.17 13.59 13.62
C LEU A 25 1.15 13.96 12.92
N VAL A 26 1.51 13.24 11.86
CA VAL A 26 2.80 13.40 11.16
C VAL A 26 2.80 14.60 10.22
N LEU A 27 1.72 14.79 9.46
CA LEU A 27 1.61 15.86 8.46
C LEU A 27 1.14 17.19 9.07
N ALA A 28 0.43 17.13 10.21
CA ALA A 28 -0.19 18.28 10.86
C ALA A 28 -1.08 19.13 9.92
N ASP A 29 -1.54 18.54 8.81
CA ASP A 29 -2.34 19.16 7.75
C ASP A 29 -3.43 18.17 7.32
N ALA A 30 -4.68 18.51 7.63
CA ALA A 30 -5.83 17.67 7.36
C ALA A 30 -6.06 17.45 5.84
N HIS A 31 -5.74 18.44 5.02
CA HIS A 31 -5.86 18.33 3.58
C HIS A 31 -4.88 17.31 3.00
N ALA A 32 -3.64 17.33 3.47
CA ALA A 32 -2.61 16.40 3.07
C ALA A 32 -2.93 14.96 3.55
N ALA A 33 -3.38 14.83 4.80
CA ALA A 33 -3.81 13.54 5.34
C ALA A 33 -4.97 12.94 4.54
N LEU A 34 -5.94 13.75 4.13
CA LEU A 34 -7.06 13.33 3.30
C LEU A 34 -6.59 12.86 1.90
N MET A 35 -5.64 13.59 1.29
CA MET A 35 -5.06 13.19 -0.02
C MET A 35 -4.34 11.84 0.07
N VAL A 36 -3.57 11.61 1.13
CA VAL A 36 -2.92 10.32 1.37
C VAL A 36 -3.96 9.23 1.55
N LEU A 37 -5.01 9.47 2.36
CA LEU A 37 -6.08 8.50 2.58
C LEU A 37 -6.80 8.13 1.27
N LEU A 38 -7.13 9.12 0.42
CA LEU A 38 -7.76 8.88 -0.88
C LEU A 38 -6.85 8.06 -1.80
N THR A 39 -5.56 8.32 -1.79
CA THR A 39 -4.58 7.55 -2.58
C THR A 39 -4.54 6.09 -2.11
N VAL A 40 -4.48 5.85 -0.81
CA VAL A 40 -4.49 4.51 -0.22
C VAL A 40 -5.80 3.79 -0.55
N ALA A 41 -6.93 4.44 -0.36
CA ALA A 41 -8.25 3.86 -0.69
C ALA A 41 -8.35 3.48 -2.18
N ALA A 42 -7.81 4.31 -3.09
CA ALA A 42 -7.77 4.00 -4.51
C ALA A 42 -6.91 2.76 -4.80
N VAL A 43 -5.76 2.62 -4.15
CA VAL A 43 -4.90 1.43 -4.28
C VAL A 43 -5.63 0.19 -3.76
N ASP A 44 -6.32 0.27 -2.63
CA ASP A 44 -7.07 -0.84 -2.05
C ASP A 44 -8.20 -1.30 -2.98
N VAL A 45 -8.95 -0.35 -3.55
CA VAL A 45 -10.00 -0.66 -4.54
C VAL A 45 -9.41 -1.35 -5.78
N CYS A 46 -8.26 -0.88 -6.27
CA CYS A 46 -7.57 -1.52 -7.40
C CYS A 46 -7.10 -2.94 -7.05
N LEU A 47 -6.57 -3.15 -5.85
CA LEU A 47 -6.13 -4.47 -5.38
C LEU A 47 -7.30 -5.43 -5.25
N LEU A 48 -8.39 -5.02 -4.61
CA LEU A 48 -9.61 -5.83 -4.49
C LEU A 48 -10.21 -6.14 -5.87
N GLY A 49 -10.23 -5.17 -6.77
CA GLY A 49 -10.68 -5.35 -8.15
C GLY A 49 -9.82 -6.36 -8.91
N SER A 50 -8.50 -6.31 -8.75
CA SER A 50 -7.58 -7.26 -9.40
C SER A 50 -7.74 -8.68 -8.86
N LEU A 51 -7.92 -8.86 -7.55
CA LEU A 51 -8.21 -10.15 -6.94
C LEU A 51 -9.51 -10.75 -7.47
N HIS A 52 -10.55 -9.93 -7.58
CA HIS A 52 -11.82 -10.36 -8.16
C HIS A 52 -11.69 -10.78 -9.64
N TRP A 53 -10.90 -10.04 -10.43
CA TRP A 53 -10.65 -10.36 -11.83
C TRP A 53 -9.85 -11.65 -12.02
N CYS A 54 -8.88 -11.91 -11.15
CA CYS A 54 -8.08 -13.15 -11.16
C CYS A 54 -8.89 -14.38 -10.71
N GLY A 55 -10.12 -14.20 -10.20
CA GLY A 55 -10.94 -15.29 -9.69
C GLY A 55 -10.46 -15.85 -8.36
N ASP A 56 -9.54 -15.15 -7.70
CA ASP A 56 -9.03 -15.55 -6.40
C ASP A 56 -10.08 -15.31 -5.30
N CYS A 57 -10.29 -16.33 -4.48
CA CYS A 57 -11.15 -16.22 -3.30
C CYS A 57 -10.42 -15.47 -2.18
N LEU A 58 -11.15 -14.58 -1.51
CA LEU A 58 -10.69 -13.99 -0.26
C LEU A 58 -10.48 -15.10 0.78
N ASN A 59 -9.22 -15.39 1.04
CA ASN A 59 -8.77 -16.29 2.11
C ASN A 59 -7.87 -15.52 3.09
N THR A 60 -7.46 -16.15 4.16
CA THR A 60 -6.62 -15.52 5.19
C THR A 60 -5.31 -14.98 4.62
N VAL A 61 -4.73 -15.66 3.65
CA VAL A 61 -3.46 -15.24 3.02
C VAL A 61 -3.65 -13.98 2.19
N THR A 62 -4.71 -13.92 1.38
CA THR A 62 -5.03 -12.72 0.58
C THR A 62 -5.40 -11.54 1.47
N ALA A 63 -6.09 -11.76 2.59
CA ALA A 63 -6.41 -10.72 3.55
C ALA A 63 -5.14 -10.13 4.21
N VAL A 64 -4.19 -10.97 4.62
CA VAL A 64 -2.91 -10.52 5.18
C VAL A 64 -2.10 -9.74 4.12
N ASN A 65 -2.03 -10.21 2.89
CA ASN A 65 -1.35 -9.51 1.80
C ASN A 65 -1.97 -8.14 1.52
N LEU A 66 -3.30 -8.03 1.58
CA LEU A 66 -4.01 -6.77 1.44
C LEU A 66 -3.60 -5.77 2.55
N LEU A 67 -3.59 -6.21 3.80
CA LEU A 67 -3.17 -5.37 4.93
C LEU A 67 -1.72 -4.89 4.80
N ILE A 68 -0.81 -5.76 4.34
CA ILE A 68 0.58 -5.39 4.07
C ILE A 68 0.65 -4.33 2.94
N ALA A 69 -0.11 -4.50 1.87
CA ALA A 69 -0.14 -3.56 0.76
C ALA A 69 -0.68 -2.19 1.19
N VAL A 70 -1.73 -2.14 2.03
CA VAL A 70 -2.22 -0.92 2.66
C VAL A 70 -1.09 -0.22 3.42
N GLY A 71 -0.41 -0.93 4.31
CA GLY A 71 0.68 -0.39 5.12
C GLY A 71 1.80 0.21 4.28
N LEU A 72 2.25 -0.49 3.25
CA LEU A 72 3.28 -0.01 2.33
C LEU A 72 2.83 1.22 1.53
N SER A 73 1.60 1.23 1.04
CA SER A 73 1.04 2.36 0.29
C SER A 73 0.98 3.63 1.10
N VAL A 74 0.60 3.49 2.38
CA VAL A 74 0.56 4.60 3.34
C VAL A 74 1.94 5.16 3.56
N ASP A 75 2.90 4.29 3.85
CA ASP A 75 4.27 4.69 4.22
C ASP A 75 4.91 5.51 3.08
N TYR A 76 4.86 5.00 1.85
CA TYR A 76 5.38 5.73 0.70
C TYR A 76 4.63 7.05 0.45
N SER A 77 3.31 7.05 0.50
CA SER A 77 2.50 8.24 0.25
C SER A 77 2.70 9.31 1.33
N ALA A 78 2.75 8.93 2.60
CA ALA A 78 2.96 9.83 3.73
C ALA A 78 4.35 10.49 3.67
N HIS A 79 5.41 9.73 3.40
CA HIS A 79 6.77 10.26 3.29
C HIS A 79 6.94 11.24 2.13
N VAL A 80 6.38 10.93 0.96
CA VAL A 80 6.41 11.83 -0.20
C VAL A 80 5.62 13.10 0.10
N CYS A 81 4.43 12.98 0.67
CA CYS A 81 3.58 14.10 1.03
C CYS A 81 4.24 14.99 2.10
N HIS A 82 4.80 14.41 3.15
CA HIS A 82 5.53 15.14 4.18
C HIS A 82 6.72 15.92 3.62
N THR A 83 7.49 15.31 2.71
CA THR A 83 8.61 15.98 2.07
C THR A 83 8.14 17.13 1.18
N PHE A 84 7.03 16.95 0.47
CA PHE A 84 6.40 17.98 -0.34
C PHE A 84 5.92 19.17 0.51
N LEU A 85 5.29 18.93 1.65
CA LEU A 85 4.80 19.97 2.54
C LEU A 85 5.94 20.80 3.16
N ARG A 86 7.07 20.16 3.48
CA ARG A 86 8.24 20.85 4.06
C ARG A 86 9.12 21.56 3.04
N ALA A 87 8.97 21.27 1.77
CA ALA A 87 9.73 21.95 0.72
C ALA A 87 9.22 23.38 0.51
N ARG A 88 10.13 24.31 0.26
CA ARG A 88 9.85 25.73 -0.01
C ARG A 88 9.90 26.01 -1.50
N GLY A 89 9.13 27.02 -1.95
CA GLY A 89 9.12 27.47 -3.34
C GLY A 89 7.78 27.23 -4.04
N SER A 90 7.78 27.34 -5.36
CA SER A 90 6.59 27.08 -6.19
C SER A 90 6.17 25.61 -6.10
N ARG A 91 4.93 25.32 -6.50
CA ARG A 91 4.38 23.95 -6.50
C ARG A 91 5.29 22.94 -7.22
N ASP A 92 5.81 23.35 -8.38
CA ASP A 92 6.73 22.52 -9.19
C ASP A 92 8.08 22.31 -8.49
N ALA A 93 8.64 23.35 -7.87
CA ALA A 93 9.89 23.24 -7.13
C ALA A 93 9.75 22.29 -5.93
N ARG A 94 8.61 22.34 -5.23
CA ARG A 94 8.28 21.44 -4.12
C ARG A 94 8.13 20.00 -4.58
N ALA A 95 7.42 19.77 -5.69
CA ALA A 95 7.27 18.44 -6.29
C ALA A 95 8.62 17.83 -6.72
N ARG A 96 9.45 18.62 -7.40
CA ARG A 96 10.80 18.19 -7.80
C ARG A 96 11.67 17.85 -6.60
N THR A 97 11.58 18.63 -5.53
CA THR A 97 12.33 18.39 -4.29
C THR A 97 11.88 17.08 -3.62
N ALA A 98 10.57 16.84 -3.53
CA ALA A 98 10.02 15.62 -2.98
C ALA A 98 10.45 14.39 -3.80
N LEU A 99 10.35 14.45 -5.13
CA LEU A 99 10.78 13.38 -6.02
C LEU A 99 12.29 13.12 -5.96
N ARG A 100 13.12 14.16 -5.88
CA ARG A 100 14.57 13.99 -5.74
C ARG A 100 14.97 13.33 -4.44
N ARG A 101 14.28 13.66 -3.33
CA ARG A 101 14.61 13.13 -2.00
C ARG A 101 14.06 11.72 -1.78
N MET A 102 12.82 11.47 -2.19
CA MET A 102 12.09 10.23 -1.88
C MET A 102 12.00 9.27 -3.07
N GLY A 103 12.13 9.77 -4.31
CA GLY A 103 11.96 8.97 -5.51
C GLY A 103 12.89 7.77 -5.58
N SER A 104 14.16 7.93 -5.23
CA SER A 104 15.13 6.82 -5.18
C SER A 104 14.70 5.75 -4.16
N ALA A 105 14.32 6.15 -2.95
CA ALA A 105 13.90 5.22 -1.90
C ALA A 105 12.62 4.46 -2.31
N VAL A 106 11.64 5.18 -2.88
CA VAL A 106 10.39 4.57 -3.38
C VAL A 106 10.66 3.60 -4.52
N CYS A 107 11.52 3.97 -5.49
CA CYS A 107 11.88 3.09 -6.59
C CYS A 107 12.62 1.83 -6.11
N HIS A 108 13.58 1.97 -5.18
CA HIS A 108 14.28 0.81 -4.64
C HIS A 108 13.35 -0.10 -3.82
N GLY A 109 12.48 0.49 -2.99
CA GLY A 109 11.47 -0.25 -2.25
C GLY A 109 10.50 -1.00 -3.17
N GLY A 110 9.99 -0.33 -4.20
CA GLY A 110 9.13 -0.95 -5.22
C GLY A 110 9.83 -2.06 -5.99
N ALA A 111 11.08 -1.84 -6.41
CA ALA A 111 11.87 -2.84 -7.12
C ALA A 111 12.18 -4.07 -6.25
N SER A 112 12.52 -3.88 -4.97
CA SER A 112 12.75 -4.98 -4.04
C SER A 112 11.48 -5.79 -3.77
N SER A 113 10.34 -5.14 -3.59
CA SER A 113 9.04 -5.81 -3.42
C SER A 113 8.66 -6.59 -4.67
N PHE A 114 8.87 -6.02 -5.86
CA PHE A 114 8.62 -6.70 -7.13
C PHE A 114 9.52 -7.92 -7.30
N ALA A 115 10.81 -7.79 -7.00
CA ALA A 115 11.75 -8.92 -7.04
C ALA A 115 11.34 -10.04 -6.06
N ALA A 116 10.90 -9.69 -4.84
CA ALA A 116 10.40 -10.66 -3.86
C ALA A 116 9.17 -11.43 -4.38
N VAL A 117 8.23 -10.72 -5.03
CA VAL A 117 7.06 -11.36 -5.65
C VAL A 117 7.47 -12.31 -6.79
N LEU A 118 8.41 -11.91 -7.65
CA LEU A 118 8.91 -12.77 -8.73
C LEU A 118 9.56 -14.04 -8.19
N VAL A 119 10.39 -13.92 -7.14
CA VAL A 119 11.01 -15.08 -6.48
C VAL A 119 9.92 -15.95 -5.83
N GLY A 120 8.92 -15.35 -5.19
CA GLY A 120 7.79 -16.05 -4.57
C GLY A 120 6.97 -16.84 -5.59
N LEU A 121 6.71 -16.30 -6.77
CA LEU A 121 6.04 -17.01 -7.87
C LEU A 121 6.83 -18.24 -8.33
N GLY A 122 8.15 -18.16 -8.40
CA GLY A 122 9.01 -19.30 -8.70
C GLY A 122 9.01 -20.37 -7.60
N ALA A 123 8.98 -19.95 -6.34
CA ALA A 123 8.97 -20.84 -5.17
C ALA A 123 7.64 -21.60 -5.01
N THR A 124 6.50 -20.97 -5.34
CA THR A 124 5.19 -21.62 -5.29
C THR A 124 5.11 -22.82 -6.25
N HIS A 125 5.73 -22.72 -7.41
CA HIS A 125 5.83 -23.86 -8.35
C HIS A 125 6.63 -25.03 -7.76
N TYR A 126 7.71 -24.75 -7.04
CA TYR A 126 8.54 -25.79 -6.42
C TYR A 126 7.84 -26.45 -5.23
N VAL A 127 7.18 -25.66 -4.37
CA VAL A 127 6.43 -26.16 -3.21
C VAL A 127 5.25 -27.05 -3.66
N PHE A 128 4.52 -26.64 -4.70
CA PHE A 128 3.44 -27.47 -5.26
C PHE A 128 3.93 -28.78 -5.82
N GLN A 129 5.08 -28.81 -6.51
CA GLN A 129 5.65 -30.05 -7.05
C GLN A 129 6.15 -31.02 -5.96
N VAL A 130 6.60 -30.51 -4.84
CA VAL A 130 7.05 -31.34 -3.69
C VAL A 130 5.87 -31.93 -2.93
N PHE A 131 4.75 -31.22 -2.85
CA PHE A 131 3.55 -31.70 -2.14
C PHE A 131 2.64 -32.61 -2.96
N THR A 132 2.79 -32.67 -4.28
CA THR A 132 2.01 -33.53 -5.17
C THR A 132 2.75 -34.82 -5.58
N ARG A 133 3.95 -35.07 -5.04
CA ARG A 133 4.67 -36.33 -5.12
C ARG A 133 4.61 -37.08 -3.80
#